data_7466c4ede86f227b9a7617e05624aeab
#
_entry.id   7466c4ede86f227b9a7617e05624aeab
#
_cell.length_a   1.000
_cell.length_b   1.000
_cell.length_c   1.000
_cell.angle_alpha   90.00
_cell.angle_beta   90.00
_cell.angle_gamma   90.00
#
_symmetry.space_group_name_H-M   'P 1'
#
loop_
_entity.id
_entity.type
_entity.pdbx_description
1 polymer ?
#
loop_
_entity_poly.entity_id
_entity_poly.type
_entity_poly.pdbx_seq_one_letter_code
_entity_poly.pdbx_strand_id
1 'polypeptide(L)'
;MTETPTATKEKPAHRSGLAAAAREFVLIVVGALIVSSILRAFVGQMFIIPSESMQNTLLVGDRVVVEKLTDVERGDVVVFEDPGGWLGSGESGQKRGSVGRFFEVVGLLPDSSHGHLIKRLVGMPGDKVACCDSKGRLMVNGQPLEESAYLYPGDAPSAMEFQVTVPAGKVFLMGDHRAESGDSRVHLSDTGPDGGSPGDSAFVPMDKITGRAILVVWPANRFGKLDVPDTFKSIPAPGPAPDKPSISLTPPPK
;
A
#
# COMPACT_ATOMS: atom_id res chain seq x y z
N MET A 1 -70.49 -25.76 54.72
CA MET A 1 -69.08 -26.06 54.29
C MET A 1 -68.96 -25.66 52.85
N THR A 2 -68.38 -24.51 52.58
CA THR A 2 -68.28 -23.92 51.25
C THR A 2 -66.80 -23.87 50.91
N GLU A 3 -66.37 -24.73 50.00
CA GLU A 3 -65.01 -24.73 49.50
C GLU A 3 -64.78 -23.65 48.42
N THR A 4 -63.78 -22.82 48.65
CA THR A 4 -63.38 -21.76 47.73
C THR A 4 -62.35 -22.34 46.73
N PRO A 5 -62.49 -22.18 45.40
CA PRO A 5 -61.50 -22.66 44.46
C PRO A 5 -60.31 -21.72 44.39
N THR A 6 -59.14 -22.33 44.61
CA THR A 6 -57.80 -21.67 44.48
C THR A 6 -57.51 -21.40 43.03
N ALA A 7 -57.41 -20.13 42.64
CA ALA A 7 -57.01 -19.72 41.29
C ALA A 7 -55.48 -19.91 41.13
N THR A 8 -55.09 -20.81 40.27
CA THR A 8 -53.70 -21.01 39.83
C THR A 8 -53.27 -19.88 38.92
N LYS A 9 -52.36 -19.03 39.37
CA LYS A 9 -51.69 -18.01 38.54
C LYS A 9 -50.76 -18.68 37.54
N GLU A 10 -51.17 -18.71 36.30
CA GLU A 10 -50.27 -19.04 35.19
C GLU A 10 -49.13 -18.01 35.10
N LYS A 11 -47.90 -18.49 35.17
CA LYS A 11 -46.71 -17.69 34.90
C LYS A 11 -46.65 -17.34 33.41
N PRO A 12 -46.44 -16.08 33.03
CA PRO A 12 -46.19 -15.74 31.64
C PRO A 12 -44.79 -16.24 31.26
N ALA A 13 -44.76 -17.29 30.50
CA ALA A 13 -43.54 -17.97 30.10
C ALA A 13 -42.99 -17.45 28.76
N HIS A 14 -41.70 -17.33 28.67
CA HIS A 14 -40.83 -17.53 27.51
C HIS A 14 -40.69 -16.47 26.39
N ARG A 15 -41.44 -15.41 26.29
CA ARG A 15 -41.21 -14.39 25.25
C ARG A 15 -40.09 -13.39 25.58
N SER A 16 -39.76 -13.20 26.85
CA SER A 16 -38.72 -12.28 27.31
C SER A 16 -37.32 -12.82 27.11
N GLY A 17 -37.13 -14.15 27.14
CA GLY A 17 -35.82 -14.78 26.97
C GLY A 17 -35.28 -14.68 25.52
N LEU A 18 -36.16 -14.91 24.54
CA LEU A 18 -35.74 -14.85 23.13
C LEU A 18 -35.41 -13.42 22.68
N ALA A 19 -36.19 -12.43 23.11
CA ALA A 19 -35.91 -11.03 22.82
C ALA A 19 -34.66 -10.52 23.53
N ALA A 20 -34.38 -10.98 24.77
CA ALA A 20 -33.17 -10.65 25.49
C ALA A 20 -31.93 -11.29 24.81
N ALA A 21 -32.01 -12.58 24.44
CA ALA A 21 -30.95 -13.26 23.71
C ALA A 21 -30.66 -12.64 22.33
N ALA A 22 -31.73 -12.27 21.60
CA ALA A 22 -31.57 -11.57 20.32
C ALA A 22 -30.89 -10.20 20.46
N ARG A 23 -31.27 -9.43 21.50
CA ARG A 23 -30.62 -8.14 21.81
C ARG A 23 -29.14 -8.33 22.17
N GLU A 24 -28.84 -9.30 22.99
CA GLU A 24 -27.45 -9.61 23.38
C GLU A 24 -26.61 -10.04 22.19
N PHE A 25 -27.14 -10.91 21.33
CA PHE A 25 -26.49 -11.30 20.09
C PHE A 25 -26.22 -10.09 19.17
N VAL A 26 -27.22 -9.21 18.97
CA VAL A 26 -27.05 -7.98 18.18
C VAL A 26 -25.98 -7.07 18.77
N LEU A 27 -25.94 -6.89 20.09
CA LEU A 27 -24.92 -6.07 20.76
C LEU A 27 -23.51 -6.65 20.56
N ILE A 28 -23.36 -7.98 20.65
CA ILE A 28 -22.07 -8.66 20.41
C ILE A 28 -21.63 -8.45 18.95
N VAL A 29 -22.52 -8.66 17.98
CA VAL A 29 -22.24 -8.47 16.57
C VAL A 29 -21.86 -7.02 16.27
N VAL A 30 -22.64 -6.05 16.75
CA VAL A 30 -22.35 -4.62 16.58
C VAL A 30 -21.01 -4.25 17.22
N GLY A 31 -20.73 -4.73 18.44
CA GLY A 31 -19.46 -4.51 19.11
C GLY A 31 -18.29 -5.10 18.32
N ALA A 32 -18.42 -6.32 17.82
CA ALA A 32 -17.39 -6.96 16.98
C ALA A 32 -17.16 -6.19 15.67
N LEU A 33 -18.21 -5.70 15.02
CA LEU A 33 -18.09 -4.88 13.81
C LEU A 33 -17.40 -3.53 14.07
N ILE A 34 -17.72 -2.88 15.20
CA ILE A 34 -17.04 -1.63 15.59
C ILE A 34 -15.56 -1.87 15.83
N VAL A 35 -15.20 -2.90 16.62
CA VAL A 35 -13.81 -3.25 16.90
C VAL A 35 -13.09 -3.61 15.61
N SER A 36 -13.67 -4.43 14.74
CA SER A 36 -13.10 -4.78 13.44
C SER A 36 -12.86 -3.54 12.57
N SER A 37 -13.81 -2.61 12.52
CA SER A 37 -13.68 -1.37 11.74
C SER A 37 -12.58 -0.46 12.28
N ILE A 38 -12.44 -0.36 13.61
CA ILE A 38 -11.36 0.40 14.26
C ILE A 38 -10.01 -0.24 13.94
N LEU A 39 -9.87 -1.55 14.12
CA LEU A 39 -8.63 -2.26 13.79
C LEU A 39 -8.24 -2.04 12.33
N ARG A 40 -9.18 -2.14 11.40
CA ARG A 40 -8.93 -1.91 9.98
C ARG A 40 -8.54 -0.46 9.66
N ALA A 41 -9.18 0.52 10.30
CA ALA A 41 -8.90 1.93 10.07
C ALA A 41 -7.52 2.34 10.56
N PHE A 42 -7.07 1.79 11.69
CA PHE A 42 -5.85 2.24 12.38
C PHE A 42 -4.68 1.25 12.30
N VAL A 43 -4.93 -0.06 12.22
CA VAL A 43 -3.85 -1.07 12.34
C VAL A 43 -3.40 -1.60 10.98
N GLY A 44 -4.32 -1.99 10.09
CA GLY A 44 -3.92 -2.56 8.82
C GLY A 44 -5.07 -2.93 7.89
N GLN A 45 -4.76 -3.02 6.62
CA GLN A 45 -5.70 -3.31 5.53
C GLN A 45 -5.12 -4.39 4.62
N MET A 46 -5.98 -5.23 4.05
CA MET A 46 -5.57 -6.26 3.11
C MET A 46 -5.78 -5.79 1.66
N PHE A 47 -4.76 -5.98 0.82
CA PHE A 47 -4.81 -5.70 -0.62
C PHE A 47 -4.54 -6.95 -1.43
N ILE A 48 -5.09 -7.00 -2.63
CA ILE A 48 -4.77 -8.02 -3.65
C ILE A 48 -3.84 -7.37 -4.67
N ILE A 49 -2.77 -8.07 -5.04
CA ILE A 49 -1.81 -7.59 -6.04
C ILE A 49 -2.40 -7.78 -7.45
N PRO A 50 -2.63 -6.69 -8.20
CA PRO A 50 -3.32 -6.77 -9.49
C PRO A 50 -2.38 -6.89 -10.68
N SER A 51 -1.09 -6.53 -10.55
CA SER A 51 -0.15 -6.40 -11.67
C SER A 51 1.21 -7.04 -11.39
N GLU A 52 2.00 -7.20 -12.43
CA GLU A 52 3.34 -7.82 -12.39
C GLU A 52 4.47 -6.87 -11.98
N SER A 53 4.18 -5.59 -11.77
CA SER A 53 5.20 -4.55 -11.52
C SER A 53 6.09 -4.77 -10.30
N MET A 54 5.68 -5.64 -9.37
CA MET A 54 6.44 -6.06 -8.20
C MET A 54 6.86 -7.53 -8.25
N GLN A 55 6.82 -8.15 -9.44
CA GLN A 55 7.18 -9.54 -9.64
C GLN A 55 8.63 -9.80 -9.22
N ASN A 56 8.90 -10.96 -8.71
CA ASN A 56 9.99 -11.42 -7.86
C ASN A 56 9.70 -11.24 -6.36
N THR A 57 9.20 -10.10 -5.92
CA THR A 57 8.77 -9.88 -4.52
C THR A 57 7.29 -10.28 -4.33
N LEU A 58 6.40 -9.78 -5.16
CA LEU A 58 4.96 -10.03 -5.10
C LEU A 58 4.45 -10.54 -6.46
N LEU A 59 3.57 -11.54 -6.44
CA LEU A 59 2.94 -12.09 -7.63
C LEU A 59 1.49 -11.64 -7.75
N VAL A 60 0.98 -11.60 -8.97
CA VAL A 60 -0.45 -11.33 -9.22
C VAL A 60 -1.32 -12.32 -8.45
N GLY A 61 -2.29 -11.81 -7.72
CA GLY A 61 -3.18 -12.59 -6.85
C GLY A 61 -2.70 -12.78 -5.41
N ASP A 62 -1.45 -12.40 -5.07
CA ASP A 62 -1.01 -12.36 -3.68
C ASP A 62 -1.92 -11.43 -2.87
N ARG A 63 -2.19 -11.81 -1.62
CA ARG A 63 -2.88 -10.95 -0.65
C ARG A 63 -1.90 -10.51 0.40
N VAL A 64 -1.75 -9.20 0.53
CA VAL A 64 -0.79 -8.58 1.43
C VAL A 64 -1.50 -7.82 2.54
N VAL A 65 -0.93 -7.87 3.74
CA VAL A 65 -1.32 -7.02 4.86
C VAL A 65 -0.49 -5.75 4.81
N VAL A 66 -1.18 -4.62 4.82
CA VAL A 66 -0.59 -3.28 4.81
C VAL A 66 -0.79 -2.64 6.16
N GLU A 67 0.29 -2.27 6.81
CA GLU A 67 0.33 -1.58 8.10
C GLU A 67 0.34 -0.07 7.88
N LYS A 68 -0.38 0.66 8.77
CA LYS A 68 -0.54 2.12 8.69
C LYS A 68 0.06 2.88 9.87
N LEU A 69 0.55 2.18 10.89
CA LEU A 69 0.97 2.77 12.17
C LEU A 69 2.42 3.21 12.20
N THR A 70 3.26 2.62 11.40
CA THR A 70 4.70 2.89 11.39
C THR A 70 5.06 3.79 10.22
N ASP A 71 5.96 4.73 10.45
CA ASP A 71 6.53 5.55 9.39
C ASP A 71 7.22 4.66 8.36
N VAL A 72 7.08 5.03 7.09
CA VAL A 72 7.70 4.31 5.99
C VAL A 72 9.17 4.68 5.86
N GLU A 73 10.00 3.73 5.45
CA GLU A 73 11.43 3.92 5.25
C GLU A 73 11.89 3.39 3.88
N ARG A 74 13.14 3.71 3.50
CA ARG A 74 13.73 3.21 2.26
C ARG A 74 13.75 1.69 2.24
N GLY A 75 13.35 1.12 1.09
CA GLY A 75 13.27 -0.32 0.90
C GLY A 75 11.91 -0.92 1.24
N ASP A 76 11.03 -0.21 1.94
CA ASP A 76 9.66 -0.66 2.17
C ASP A 76 8.90 -0.83 0.85
N VAL A 77 8.05 -1.85 0.81
CA VAL A 77 7.02 -1.98 -0.22
C VAL A 77 5.78 -1.24 0.26
N VAL A 78 5.41 -0.18 -0.43
CA VAL A 78 4.33 0.72 -0.01
C VAL A 78 3.13 0.64 -0.94
N VAL A 79 1.93 0.72 -0.34
CA VAL A 79 0.67 0.93 -1.06
C VAL A 79 0.33 2.41 -0.96
N PHE A 80 -0.06 3.00 -2.08
CA PHE A 80 -0.35 4.43 -2.18
C PHE A 80 -1.48 4.70 -3.18
N GLU A 81 -2.15 5.82 -3.02
CA GLU A 81 -3.14 6.32 -3.98
C GLU A 81 -2.46 6.89 -5.21
N ASP A 82 -3.05 6.69 -6.40
CA ASP A 82 -2.55 7.28 -7.64
C ASP A 82 -2.30 8.79 -7.43
N PRO A 83 -1.06 9.27 -7.63
CA PRO A 83 -0.76 10.69 -7.50
C PRO A 83 -1.43 11.54 -8.59
N GLY A 84 -1.93 10.91 -9.63
CA GLY A 84 -2.59 11.50 -10.77
C GLY A 84 -1.90 11.14 -12.08
N GLY A 85 -2.56 10.25 -12.86
CA GLY A 85 -2.13 9.87 -14.20
C GLY A 85 -1.21 8.66 -14.30
N TRP A 86 -0.84 7.99 -13.21
CA TRP A 86 -0.07 6.74 -13.26
C TRP A 86 -0.94 5.56 -13.69
N LEU A 87 -2.21 5.56 -13.26
CA LEU A 87 -3.24 4.68 -13.81
C LEU A 87 -3.85 5.40 -15.02
N GLY A 88 -3.63 4.89 -16.22
CA GLY A 88 -4.23 5.43 -17.44
C GLY A 88 -5.76 5.52 -17.32
N SER A 89 -6.39 6.39 -18.11
CA SER A 89 -7.84 6.66 -18.08
C SER A 89 -8.77 5.46 -18.31
N GLY A 90 -8.26 4.24 -18.43
CA GLY A 90 -8.99 2.99 -18.69
C GLY A 90 -9.14 2.04 -17.49
N GLU A 91 -8.42 2.23 -16.40
CA GLU A 91 -8.46 1.34 -15.25
C GLU A 91 -9.38 1.82 -14.10
N SER A 92 -10.50 2.41 -14.45
CA SER A 92 -11.60 2.58 -13.52
C SER A 92 -12.25 1.21 -13.27
N GLY A 93 -11.82 0.55 -12.23
CA GLY A 93 -12.22 -0.81 -11.96
C GLY A 93 -13.68 -1.02 -11.63
N GLN A 94 -14.04 -2.26 -11.63
CA GLN A 94 -15.40 -2.76 -11.49
C GLN A 94 -15.97 -2.43 -10.10
N LYS A 95 -16.89 -1.44 -10.04
CA LYS A 95 -17.59 -1.06 -8.81
C LYS A 95 -18.39 -2.27 -8.30
N ARG A 96 -17.99 -2.83 -7.16
CA ARG A 96 -18.80 -3.83 -6.46
C ARG A 96 -20.13 -3.22 -6.00
N GLY A 97 -21.19 -4.02 -6.06
CA GLY A 97 -22.50 -3.62 -5.55
C GLY A 97 -22.47 -3.31 -4.05
N SER A 98 -23.53 -2.66 -3.54
CA SER A 98 -23.62 -2.19 -2.16
C SER A 98 -23.33 -3.26 -1.09
N VAL A 99 -23.69 -4.52 -1.34
CA VAL A 99 -23.42 -5.64 -0.42
C VAL A 99 -21.92 -5.97 -0.38
N GLY A 100 -21.25 -6.03 -1.55
CA GLY A 100 -19.81 -6.26 -1.61
C GLY A 100 -19.02 -5.15 -0.90
N ARG A 101 -19.44 -3.90 -1.09
CA ARG A 101 -18.86 -2.73 -0.42
C ARG A 101 -19.05 -2.77 1.09
N PHE A 102 -20.20 -3.24 1.59
CA PHE A 102 -20.40 -3.46 3.02
C PHE A 102 -19.41 -4.46 3.59
N PHE A 103 -19.19 -5.60 2.90
CA PHE A 103 -18.21 -6.60 3.33
C PHE A 103 -16.75 -6.13 3.21
N GLU A 104 -16.44 -5.22 2.30
CA GLU A 104 -15.15 -4.52 2.25
C GLU A 104 -14.98 -3.59 3.46
N VAL A 105 -15.99 -2.78 3.78
CA VAL A 105 -15.97 -1.86 4.94
C VAL A 105 -15.79 -2.61 6.25
N VAL A 106 -16.49 -3.75 6.45
CA VAL A 106 -16.37 -4.56 7.66
C VAL A 106 -15.16 -5.49 7.67
N GLY A 107 -14.30 -5.49 6.62
CA GLY A 107 -13.05 -6.23 6.60
C GLY A 107 -13.14 -7.70 6.23
N LEU A 108 -14.31 -8.16 5.79
CA LEU A 108 -14.51 -9.54 5.35
C LEU A 108 -14.06 -9.80 3.91
N LEU A 109 -13.95 -8.74 3.11
CA LEU A 109 -13.38 -8.79 1.76
C LEU A 109 -12.18 -7.85 1.64
N PRO A 110 -11.17 -8.21 0.81
CA PRO A 110 -10.07 -7.32 0.48
C PRO A 110 -10.59 -6.06 -0.20
N ASP A 111 -9.89 -4.95 0.02
CA ASP A 111 -10.18 -3.71 -0.67
C ASP A 111 -9.92 -3.88 -2.17
N SER A 112 -10.94 -3.64 -2.96
CA SER A 112 -10.89 -3.60 -4.42
C SER A 112 -10.99 -2.16 -4.93
N SER A 113 -10.78 -1.17 -4.05
CA SER A 113 -10.83 0.23 -4.43
C SER A 113 -9.73 0.51 -5.44
N HIS A 114 -10.18 0.84 -6.64
CA HIS A 114 -9.35 1.14 -7.77
C HIS A 114 -8.72 2.52 -7.55
N GLY A 115 -7.42 2.60 -7.76
CA GLY A 115 -6.64 3.81 -7.54
C GLY A 115 -5.47 3.62 -6.58
N HIS A 116 -5.30 2.40 -6.02
CA HIS A 116 -4.12 2.08 -5.23
C HIS A 116 -3.09 1.36 -6.09
N LEU A 117 -1.86 1.79 -5.92
CA LEU A 117 -0.66 1.23 -6.54
C LEU A 117 0.24 0.64 -5.45
N ILE A 118 1.10 -0.29 -5.83
CA ILE A 118 2.11 -0.85 -4.94
C ILE A 118 3.48 -0.76 -5.60
N LYS A 119 4.46 -0.21 -4.90
CA LYS A 119 5.85 -0.04 -5.36
C LYS A 119 6.82 -0.10 -4.19
N ARG A 120 8.12 -0.22 -4.49
CA ARG A 120 9.19 -0.10 -3.49
C ARG A 120 9.59 1.35 -3.32
N LEU A 121 9.72 1.78 -2.06
CA LEU A 121 10.19 3.12 -1.70
C LEU A 121 11.72 3.15 -1.82
N VAL A 122 12.22 3.85 -2.85
CA VAL A 122 13.65 3.93 -3.13
C VAL A 122 14.25 5.23 -2.60
N GLY A 123 13.52 6.34 -2.73
CA GLY A 123 14.01 7.65 -2.28
C GLY A 123 13.05 8.37 -1.35
N MET A 124 13.57 8.83 -0.22
CA MET A 124 12.90 9.67 0.79
C MET A 124 13.17 11.16 0.49
N PRO A 125 12.42 12.10 1.10
CA PRO A 125 12.67 13.53 0.95
C PRO A 125 14.15 13.89 1.18
N GLY A 126 14.77 14.60 0.23
CA GLY A 126 16.18 14.99 0.26
C GLY A 126 17.16 13.96 -0.30
N ASP A 127 16.70 12.76 -0.66
CA ASP A 127 17.56 11.76 -1.28
C ASP A 127 17.89 12.13 -2.72
N LYS A 128 19.13 11.80 -3.11
CA LYS A 128 19.60 11.80 -4.49
C LYS A 128 19.53 10.38 -5.03
N VAL A 129 18.64 10.12 -5.96
CA VAL A 129 18.53 8.82 -6.65
C VAL A 129 19.08 8.98 -8.06
N ALA A 130 19.99 8.11 -8.45
CA ALA A 130 20.61 8.18 -9.77
C ALA A 130 20.80 6.79 -10.38
N CYS A 131 20.60 6.68 -11.65
CA CYS A 131 21.00 5.53 -12.46
C CYS A 131 21.94 5.95 -13.56
N CYS A 132 23.06 5.29 -13.72
CA CYS A 132 23.59 4.19 -12.93
C CYS A 132 25.09 4.44 -12.69
N ASP A 133 25.68 3.71 -11.73
CA ASP A 133 27.14 3.73 -11.56
C ASP A 133 27.84 3.01 -12.73
N SER A 134 29.17 2.97 -12.72
CA SER A 134 29.98 2.33 -13.76
C SER A 134 29.75 0.80 -13.89
N LYS A 135 29.08 0.19 -12.92
CA LYS A 135 28.70 -1.24 -12.92
C LYS A 135 27.22 -1.45 -13.26
N GLY A 136 26.50 -0.38 -13.62
CA GLY A 136 25.09 -0.44 -13.96
C GLY A 136 24.14 -0.53 -12.76
N ARG A 137 24.57 -0.16 -11.53
CA ARG A 137 23.75 -0.23 -10.33
C ARG A 137 23.08 1.11 -10.04
N LEU A 138 21.85 1.03 -9.51
CA LEU A 138 21.16 2.18 -8.96
C LEU A 138 21.91 2.75 -7.76
N MET A 139 21.93 4.06 -7.61
CA MET A 139 22.59 4.74 -6.50
C MET A 139 21.59 5.58 -5.70
N VAL A 140 21.72 5.56 -4.39
CA VAL A 140 21.00 6.48 -3.49
C VAL A 140 22.04 7.17 -2.60
N ASN A 141 22.07 8.51 -2.61
CA ASN A 141 23.04 9.34 -1.88
C ASN A 141 24.51 8.94 -2.14
N GLY A 142 24.82 8.53 -3.38
CA GLY A 142 26.14 8.06 -3.78
C GLY A 142 26.47 6.62 -3.37
N GLN A 143 25.59 5.93 -2.64
CA GLN A 143 25.74 4.54 -2.28
C GLN A 143 25.06 3.65 -3.33
N PRO A 144 25.78 2.71 -3.99
CA PRO A 144 25.20 1.77 -4.92
C PRO A 144 24.34 0.71 -4.20
N LEU A 145 23.20 0.38 -4.79
CA LEU A 145 22.30 -0.66 -4.29
C LEU A 145 22.63 -2.02 -4.90
N GLU A 146 22.69 -3.03 -4.07
CA GLU A 146 22.73 -4.44 -4.49
C GLU A 146 21.29 -4.97 -4.54
N GLU A 147 20.72 -4.98 -5.73
CA GLU A 147 19.27 -5.19 -5.94
C GLU A 147 18.91 -6.66 -6.22
N SER A 148 19.87 -7.57 -6.27
CA SER A 148 19.67 -8.98 -6.62
C SER A 148 18.64 -9.72 -5.76
N ALA A 149 18.40 -9.24 -4.53
CA ALA A 149 17.43 -9.84 -3.61
C ALA A 149 15.97 -9.60 -4.01
N TYR A 150 15.67 -8.54 -4.78
CA TYR A 150 14.31 -8.13 -5.10
C TYR A 150 14.08 -7.75 -6.57
N LEU A 151 15.11 -7.34 -7.29
CA LEU A 151 15.02 -7.02 -8.72
C LEU A 151 14.61 -8.26 -9.51
N TYR A 152 13.70 -8.12 -10.45
CA TYR A 152 13.26 -9.22 -11.33
C TYR A 152 14.46 -9.74 -12.13
N PRO A 153 14.68 -11.07 -12.18
CA PRO A 153 15.81 -11.65 -12.87
C PRO A 153 15.85 -11.29 -14.35
N GLY A 154 16.95 -10.70 -14.79
CA GLY A 154 17.16 -10.24 -16.16
C GLY A 154 16.86 -8.77 -16.39
N ASP A 155 16.24 -8.08 -15.44
CA ASP A 155 16.01 -6.65 -15.53
C ASP A 155 17.28 -5.84 -15.22
N ALA A 156 17.47 -4.75 -15.96
CA ALA A 156 18.39 -3.70 -15.56
C ALA A 156 17.74 -2.82 -14.48
N PRO A 157 18.51 -2.19 -13.57
CA PRO A 157 17.99 -1.26 -12.57
C PRO A 157 17.16 -0.11 -13.16
N SER A 158 17.55 0.36 -14.36
CA SER A 158 16.74 1.25 -15.19
C SER A 158 17.17 1.15 -16.65
N ALA A 159 16.19 1.28 -17.56
CA ALA A 159 16.45 1.41 -18.99
C ALA A 159 16.88 2.83 -19.40
N MET A 160 16.69 3.81 -18.50
CA MET A 160 17.06 5.21 -18.71
C MET A 160 18.05 5.67 -17.65
N GLU A 161 18.98 6.52 -18.04
CA GLU A 161 19.86 7.22 -17.11
C GLU A 161 19.15 8.46 -16.58
N PHE A 162 19.22 8.65 -15.27
CA PHE A 162 18.60 9.80 -14.59
C PHE A 162 19.33 10.12 -13.30
N GLN A 163 19.20 11.35 -12.85
CA GLN A 163 19.54 11.79 -11.51
C GLN A 163 18.45 12.71 -10.99
N VAL A 164 17.92 12.40 -9.82
CA VAL A 164 16.88 13.21 -9.18
C VAL A 164 17.24 13.52 -7.74
N THR A 165 16.76 14.66 -7.24
CA THR A 165 16.69 14.94 -5.80
C THR A 165 15.22 14.98 -5.41
N VAL A 166 14.85 14.14 -4.45
CA VAL A 166 13.46 13.98 -3.99
C VAL A 166 13.04 15.22 -3.21
N PRO A 167 11.93 15.89 -3.59
CA PRO A 167 11.49 17.12 -2.90
C PRO A 167 10.88 16.84 -1.53
N ALA A 168 10.73 17.88 -0.74
CA ALA A 168 10.12 17.82 0.58
C ALA A 168 8.69 17.26 0.52
N GLY A 169 8.34 16.39 1.45
CA GLY A 169 7.02 15.76 1.57
C GLY A 169 6.65 14.78 0.47
N LYS A 170 7.59 14.39 -0.41
CA LYS A 170 7.37 13.41 -1.49
C LYS A 170 8.38 12.27 -1.43
N VAL A 171 8.08 11.19 -2.14
CA VAL A 171 8.93 9.99 -2.26
C VAL A 171 9.12 9.58 -3.71
N PHE A 172 10.19 8.81 -3.98
CA PHE A 172 10.50 8.22 -5.27
C PHE A 172 10.30 6.71 -5.19
N LEU A 173 9.39 6.19 -6.00
CA LEU A 173 8.92 4.82 -5.95
C LEU A 173 9.29 4.07 -7.23
N MET A 174 9.74 2.81 -7.10
CA MET A 174 10.07 1.96 -8.23
C MET A 174 9.48 0.57 -8.07
N GLY A 175 9.10 -0.06 -9.19
CA GLY A 175 8.72 -1.46 -9.19
C GLY A 175 9.93 -2.39 -9.13
N ASP A 176 9.76 -3.60 -8.61
CA ASP A 176 10.81 -4.61 -8.57
C ASP A 176 10.99 -5.29 -9.94
N HIS A 177 9.91 -5.39 -10.73
CA HIS A 177 9.95 -5.76 -12.15
C HIS A 177 10.07 -4.47 -12.98
N ARG A 178 11.31 -4.00 -13.13
CA ARG A 178 11.65 -2.70 -13.73
C ARG A 178 11.14 -2.51 -15.14
N ALA A 179 11.14 -3.58 -15.94
CA ALA A 179 10.69 -3.56 -17.33
C ALA A 179 9.15 -3.44 -17.45
N GLU A 180 8.39 -3.95 -16.45
CA GLU A 180 6.92 -3.98 -16.44
C GLU A 180 6.32 -3.03 -15.38
N SER A 181 7.03 -1.93 -15.07
CA SER A 181 6.62 -0.99 -14.03
C SER A 181 6.47 0.43 -14.57
N GLY A 182 5.23 0.91 -14.62
CA GLY A 182 4.93 2.35 -14.67
C GLY A 182 5.13 2.94 -13.27
N ASP A 183 6.31 3.54 -13.03
CA ASP A 183 6.72 4.08 -11.73
C ASP A 183 7.37 5.46 -11.88
N SER A 184 7.92 6.00 -10.81
CA SER A 184 8.54 7.33 -10.80
C SER A 184 9.45 7.62 -11.99
N ARG A 185 10.17 6.63 -12.50
CA ARG A 185 11.10 6.80 -13.64
C ARG A 185 10.38 7.21 -14.92
N VAL A 186 9.25 6.57 -15.19
CA VAL A 186 8.47 6.80 -16.42
C VAL A 186 7.91 8.23 -16.46
N HIS A 187 7.60 8.77 -15.29
CA HIS A 187 6.96 10.07 -15.12
C HIS A 187 7.94 11.24 -14.96
N LEU A 188 9.26 11.01 -15.11
CA LEU A 188 10.28 12.07 -14.96
C LEU A 188 10.19 13.20 -15.99
N SER A 189 9.57 12.96 -17.14
CA SER A 189 9.34 13.96 -18.18
C SER A 189 7.89 14.40 -18.31
N ASP A 190 6.96 13.77 -17.57
CA ASP A 190 5.55 14.05 -17.72
C ASP A 190 5.17 15.38 -17.06
N THR A 191 4.31 16.13 -17.72
CA THR A 191 3.58 17.21 -17.08
C THR A 191 2.38 16.62 -16.37
N GLY A 192 2.28 16.82 -15.05
CA GLY A 192 1.16 16.34 -14.28
C GLY A 192 -0.20 16.82 -14.81
N PRO A 193 -1.30 16.17 -14.45
CA PRO A 193 -2.65 16.48 -14.93
C PRO A 193 -3.06 17.93 -14.69
N ASP A 194 -2.46 18.60 -13.70
CA ASP A 194 -2.75 20.00 -13.35
C ASP A 194 -1.84 21.01 -14.09
N GLY A 195 -1.06 20.58 -15.11
CA GLY A 195 -0.17 21.44 -15.86
C GLY A 195 1.06 21.92 -15.07
N GLY A 196 1.47 21.14 -14.07
CA GLY A 196 2.67 21.38 -13.26
C GLY A 196 3.97 21.33 -14.06
N SER A 197 5.09 21.51 -13.37
CA SER A 197 6.41 21.39 -14.01
C SER A 197 6.66 19.96 -14.47
N PRO A 198 7.39 19.74 -15.58
CA PRO A 198 7.77 18.40 -16.02
C PRO A 198 8.44 17.62 -14.88
N GLY A 199 7.99 16.39 -14.66
CA GLY A 199 8.50 15.49 -13.63
C GLY A 199 7.91 15.68 -12.23
N ASP A 200 7.04 16.66 -11.99
CA ASP A 200 6.36 16.81 -10.70
C ASP A 200 5.51 15.57 -10.35
N SER A 201 4.93 14.91 -11.35
CA SER A 201 4.16 13.67 -11.21
C SER A 201 5.00 12.43 -10.92
N ALA A 202 6.33 12.51 -11.09
CA ALA A 202 7.24 11.41 -10.78
C ALA A 202 7.39 11.18 -9.25
N PHE A 203 7.02 12.15 -8.44
CA PHE A 203 7.19 12.09 -6.98
C PHE A 203 5.83 12.00 -6.29
N VAL A 204 5.64 10.92 -5.55
CA VAL A 204 4.38 10.66 -4.84
C VAL A 204 4.37 11.42 -3.51
N PRO A 205 3.33 12.22 -3.23
CA PRO A 205 3.17 12.85 -1.93
C PRO A 205 3.08 11.81 -0.80
N MET A 206 3.75 12.06 0.32
CA MET A 206 3.78 11.13 1.45
C MET A 206 2.39 10.93 2.08
N ASP A 207 1.52 11.91 2.01
CA ASP A 207 0.13 11.83 2.49
C ASP A 207 -0.75 10.91 1.64
N LYS A 208 -0.33 10.58 0.41
CA LYS A 208 -0.97 9.57 -0.43
C LYS A 208 -0.53 8.14 -0.11
N ILE A 209 0.47 7.95 0.72
CA ILE A 209 0.89 6.61 1.15
C ILE A 209 -0.15 6.04 2.12
N THR A 210 -0.78 4.95 1.73
CA THR A 210 -1.75 4.23 2.56
C THR A 210 -1.05 3.49 3.70
N GLY A 211 0.14 2.94 3.45
CA GLY A 211 0.95 2.21 4.41
C GLY A 211 1.96 1.27 3.74
N ARG A 212 2.70 0.52 4.57
CA ARG A 212 3.68 -0.46 4.11
C ARG A 212 3.12 -1.88 4.12
N ALA A 213 3.43 -2.65 3.08
CA ALA A 213 3.11 -4.06 3.02
C ALA A 213 4.13 -4.85 3.87
N ILE A 214 3.64 -5.59 4.87
CA ILE A 214 4.50 -6.28 5.84
C ILE A 214 4.45 -7.80 5.73
N LEU A 215 3.39 -8.35 5.13
CA LEU A 215 3.15 -9.79 5.13
C LEU A 215 2.34 -10.21 3.91
N VAL A 216 2.79 -11.26 3.23
CA VAL A 216 1.97 -12.01 2.28
C VAL A 216 1.19 -13.07 3.06
N VAL A 217 -0.15 -13.03 3.01
CA VAL A 217 -1.02 -13.97 3.76
C VAL A 217 -1.66 -15.02 2.87
N TRP A 218 -1.68 -14.80 1.57
CA TRP A 218 -2.23 -15.73 0.60
C TRP A 218 -1.52 -15.60 -0.75
N PRO A 219 -1.30 -16.71 -1.48
CA PRO A 219 -1.63 -18.09 -1.14
C PRO A 219 -0.73 -18.66 -0.03
N ALA A 220 -1.19 -19.74 0.65
CA ALA A 220 -0.52 -20.26 1.84
C ALA A 220 0.94 -20.72 1.60
N ASN A 221 1.28 -21.17 0.39
CA ASN A 221 2.64 -21.54 -0.02
C ASN A 221 3.58 -20.33 -0.22
N ARG A 222 3.05 -19.11 -0.18
CA ARG A 222 3.80 -17.85 -0.26
C ARG A 222 3.71 -17.03 1.03
N PHE A 223 3.13 -17.61 2.08
CA PHE A 223 3.05 -16.95 3.37
C PHE A 223 4.45 -16.56 3.86
N GLY A 224 4.66 -15.26 4.10
CA GLY A 224 5.96 -14.75 4.51
C GLY A 224 5.98 -13.25 4.75
N LYS A 225 6.95 -12.80 5.54
CA LYS A 225 7.19 -11.37 5.79
C LYS A 225 7.80 -10.71 4.56
N LEU A 226 7.53 -9.42 4.41
CA LEU A 226 8.17 -8.54 3.47
C LEU A 226 9.20 -7.68 4.24
N ASP A 227 10.43 -8.15 4.26
CA ASP A 227 11.51 -7.46 4.96
C ASP A 227 12.17 -6.41 4.05
N VAL A 228 12.69 -5.35 4.68
CA VAL A 228 13.51 -4.34 3.99
C VAL A 228 14.84 -4.98 3.60
N PRO A 229 15.22 -4.97 2.30
CA PRO A 229 16.52 -5.50 1.87
C PRO A 229 17.69 -4.80 2.53
N ASP A 230 18.72 -5.57 2.93
CA ASP A 230 19.86 -5.05 3.68
C ASP A 230 20.62 -3.93 2.96
N THR A 231 20.58 -3.90 1.63
CA THR A 231 21.22 -2.85 0.83
C THR A 231 20.74 -1.45 1.19
N PHE A 232 19.48 -1.30 1.66
CA PHE A 232 18.95 0.01 2.07
C PHE A 232 19.46 0.48 3.44
N LYS A 233 19.93 -0.43 4.29
CA LYS A 233 20.44 -0.10 5.62
C LYS A 233 21.75 0.69 5.62
N SER A 234 22.52 0.59 4.54
CA SER A 234 23.83 1.25 4.39
C SER A 234 23.75 2.62 3.71
N ILE A 235 22.56 3.07 3.32
CA ILE A 235 22.39 4.35 2.63
C ILE A 235 22.62 5.51 3.60
N PRO A 236 23.48 6.48 3.25
CA PRO A 236 23.68 7.67 4.07
C PRO A 236 22.39 8.47 4.28
N ALA A 237 22.36 9.26 5.33
CA ALA A 237 21.25 10.17 5.60
C ALA A 237 20.96 11.09 4.39
N PRO A 238 19.69 11.49 4.15
CA PRO A 238 19.34 12.42 3.09
C PRO A 238 19.96 13.79 3.33
N GLY A 239 20.19 14.52 2.24
CA GLY A 239 20.49 15.96 2.31
C GLY A 239 19.24 16.78 2.63
N PRO A 240 19.37 18.12 2.67
CA PRO A 240 18.21 19.00 2.75
C PRO A 240 17.26 18.74 1.58
N ALA A 241 15.99 18.53 1.89
CA ALA A 241 14.97 18.30 0.87
C ALA A 241 14.60 19.67 0.23
N PRO A 242 14.71 19.81 -1.10
CA PRO A 242 14.30 21.03 -1.80
C PRO A 242 12.77 21.10 -1.90
N ASP A 243 12.23 22.32 -2.07
CA ASP A 243 10.79 22.50 -2.28
C ASP A 243 10.31 21.94 -3.64
N LYS A 244 11.20 21.94 -4.63
CA LYS A 244 10.94 21.43 -5.99
C LYS A 244 11.93 20.32 -6.35
N PRO A 245 11.51 19.31 -7.15
CA PRO A 245 12.42 18.28 -7.59
C PRO A 245 13.55 18.85 -8.45
N SER A 246 14.76 18.31 -8.28
CA SER A 246 15.83 18.50 -9.25
C SER A 246 15.89 17.23 -10.10
N ILE A 247 15.77 17.37 -11.43
CA ILE A 247 15.74 16.26 -12.37
C ILE A 247 16.78 16.51 -13.45
N SER A 248 17.64 15.52 -13.68
CA SER A 248 18.55 15.46 -14.82
C SER A 248 18.40 14.10 -15.51
N LEU A 249 18.13 14.13 -16.80
CA LEU A 249 18.02 12.94 -17.64
C LEU A 249 19.34 12.67 -18.42
N THR A 250 20.42 13.30 -17.97
CA THR A 250 21.78 13.02 -18.43
C THR A 250 22.50 12.14 -17.42
N PRO A 251 23.44 11.26 -17.87
CA PRO A 251 24.20 10.42 -16.93
C PRO A 251 24.90 11.27 -15.88
N PRO A 252 24.98 10.76 -14.64
CA PRO A 252 25.79 11.40 -13.62
C PRO A 252 27.25 11.49 -14.09
N PRO A 253 28.00 12.55 -13.75
CA PRO A 253 29.42 12.63 -14.08
C PRO A 253 30.14 11.42 -13.48
N LYS A 254 30.96 10.77 -14.32
CA LYS A 254 31.77 9.57 -13.96
C LYS A 254 32.81 9.90 -12.91
#